data_99fe4756739e3fd5483866d63367b5a3
#
_entry.id   99fe4756739e3fd5483866d63367b5a3
#
_cell.length_a   1.000
_cell.length_b   1.000
_cell.length_c   1.000
_cell.angle_alpha   90.00
_cell.angle_beta   90.00
_cell.angle_gamma   90.00
#
_symmetry.space_group_name_H-M   'P 1'
#
loop_
_entity.id
_entity.type
_entity.pdbx_description
1 polymer ?
#
loop_
_entity_poly.entity_id
_entity_poly.type
_entity_poly.pdbx_seq_one_letter_code
_entity_poly.pdbx_strand_id
1 'polypeptide(L)'
;SEPAPAENSNAASNSDSTSETTAQLDAEENVLLAEWDGPFGGVPPFDEMDLQDLKPALEVAMAENLEEIDAIAENPEAPTFENTIVALERAGEKWDRVSVMRGIWASNLSSPEFREIQTEMSPKISAFQSKITQNQALFDRIKTVYESEEAENLRDDQKRVLNLTYDRFARNGATLNEEKKARYAEINQELATLHTK
;
A
#
# COMPACT_ATOMS: atom_id res chain seq x y z
N SER A 1 -57.75 24.32 -25.44
CA SER A 1 -56.26 24.25 -25.52
C SER A 1 -55.71 23.90 -24.16
N GLU A 2 -55.39 22.67 -24.01
CA GLU A 2 -54.92 22.03 -22.78
C GLU A 2 -53.40 21.91 -22.87
N PRO A 3 -52.59 22.22 -21.85
CA PRO A 3 -51.17 22.02 -21.87
C PRO A 3 -50.83 20.60 -21.35
N ALA A 4 -49.92 19.95 -22.03
CA ALA A 4 -49.37 18.64 -21.71
C ALA A 4 -48.54 18.63 -20.42
N PRO A 5 -48.45 17.48 -19.70
CA PRO A 5 -47.68 17.36 -18.48
C PRO A 5 -46.19 17.17 -18.75
N ALA A 6 -45.37 17.77 -17.88
CA ALA A 6 -43.90 17.63 -17.86
C ALA A 6 -43.50 16.24 -17.42
N GLU A 7 -42.66 15.57 -18.22
CA GLU A 7 -41.94 14.34 -17.85
C GLU A 7 -40.82 14.66 -16.85
N ASN A 8 -40.90 13.98 -15.74
CA ASN A 8 -39.93 14.04 -14.65
C ASN A 8 -38.82 13.01 -14.94
N SER A 9 -37.68 13.45 -15.44
CA SER A 9 -36.47 12.59 -15.60
C SER A 9 -35.70 12.54 -14.28
N ASN A 10 -35.98 11.52 -13.49
CA ASN A 10 -35.16 11.15 -12.33
C ASN A 10 -34.57 9.77 -12.57
N ALA A 11 -33.44 9.72 -13.28
CA ALA A 11 -32.69 8.51 -13.51
C ALA A 11 -31.20 8.84 -13.66
N ALA A 12 -30.53 9.13 -12.53
CA ALA A 12 -29.05 9.04 -12.45
C ALA A 12 -28.62 9.17 -10.97
N SER A 13 -28.65 8.06 -10.22
CA SER A 13 -27.83 7.89 -8.99
C SER A 13 -28.05 6.52 -8.36
N ASN A 14 -27.82 5.43 -9.08
CA ASN A 14 -27.86 4.09 -8.45
C ASN A 14 -26.83 3.09 -9.00
N SER A 15 -25.83 3.55 -9.74
CA SER A 15 -24.81 2.65 -10.31
C SER A 15 -23.49 2.62 -9.50
N ASP A 16 -23.26 3.56 -8.61
CA ASP A 16 -22.00 3.67 -7.87
C ASP A 16 -21.98 2.79 -6.59
N SER A 17 -23.08 2.76 -5.86
CA SER A 17 -23.15 1.98 -4.61
C SER A 17 -23.17 0.45 -4.81
N THR A 18 -23.57 -0.03 -5.99
CA THR A 18 -23.61 -1.47 -6.28
C THR A 18 -22.22 -1.99 -6.66
N SER A 19 -21.41 -1.20 -7.36
CA SER A 19 -20.04 -1.58 -7.73
C SER A 19 -19.08 -1.55 -6.53
N GLU A 20 -19.22 -0.62 -5.61
CA GLU A 20 -18.45 -0.59 -4.37
C GLU A 20 -18.80 -1.78 -3.45
N THR A 21 -20.07 -2.13 -3.32
CA THR A 21 -20.52 -3.26 -2.50
C THR A 21 -20.06 -4.59 -3.08
N THR A 22 -20.06 -4.77 -4.40
CA THR A 22 -19.59 -5.99 -5.07
C THR A 22 -18.07 -6.14 -4.94
N ALA A 23 -17.31 -5.06 -5.14
CA ALA A 23 -15.86 -5.07 -4.98
C ALA A 23 -15.44 -5.34 -3.53
N GLN A 24 -16.22 -4.90 -2.55
CA GLN A 24 -15.95 -5.14 -1.13
C GLN A 24 -16.28 -6.58 -0.71
N LEU A 25 -17.35 -7.18 -1.25
CA LEU A 25 -17.68 -8.60 -1.04
C LEU A 25 -16.64 -9.52 -1.69
N ASP A 26 -16.18 -9.20 -2.90
CA ASP A 26 -15.13 -9.94 -3.59
C ASP A 26 -13.77 -9.86 -2.86
N ALA A 27 -13.52 -8.75 -2.13
CA ALA A 27 -12.32 -8.57 -1.35
C ALA A 27 -12.33 -9.41 -0.05
N GLU A 28 -13.48 -9.56 0.61
CA GLU A 28 -13.61 -10.38 1.84
C GLU A 28 -13.45 -11.89 1.56
N GLU A 29 -13.74 -12.35 0.35
CA GLU A 29 -13.61 -13.75 -0.08
C GLU A 29 -12.24 -14.05 -0.72
N ASN A 30 -11.40 -13.03 -0.98
CA ASN A 30 -10.12 -13.23 -1.67
C ASN A 30 -9.10 -13.90 -0.75
N VAL A 31 -8.75 -15.14 -1.07
CA VAL A 31 -7.83 -15.99 -0.29
C VAL A 31 -6.43 -15.35 -0.10
N LEU A 32 -5.99 -14.49 -1.02
CA LEU A 32 -4.70 -13.81 -0.92
C LEU A 32 -4.67 -12.73 0.18
N LEU A 33 -5.83 -12.23 0.60
CA LEU A 33 -5.97 -11.25 1.68
C LEU A 33 -6.14 -11.89 3.05
N ALA A 34 -6.53 -13.17 3.09
CA ALA A 34 -6.74 -13.91 4.32
C ALA A 34 -5.43 -14.12 5.10
N GLU A 35 -5.53 -14.30 6.41
CA GLU A 35 -4.40 -14.74 7.22
C GLU A 35 -4.05 -16.21 6.86
N TRP A 36 -2.74 -16.49 6.87
CA TRP A 36 -2.28 -17.85 6.63
C TRP A 36 -2.32 -18.64 7.94
N ASP A 37 -3.33 -19.46 8.12
CA ASP A 37 -3.58 -20.28 9.30
C ASP A 37 -3.19 -21.76 9.12
N GLY A 38 -2.57 -22.08 7.99
CA GLY A 38 -2.12 -23.42 7.65
C GLY A 38 -1.06 -24.01 8.59
N PRO A 39 -0.64 -25.26 8.35
CA PRO A 39 0.37 -25.93 9.17
C PRO A 39 1.71 -25.17 9.19
N PHE A 40 2.58 -25.50 10.14
CA PHE A 40 3.92 -24.91 10.29
C PHE A 40 3.96 -23.40 10.59
N GLY A 41 2.90 -22.85 11.16
CA GLY A 41 2.84 -21.44 11.54
C GLY A 41 2.33 -20.52 10.41
N GLY A 42 1.58 -21.08 9.47
CA GLY A 42 0.97 -20.35 8.38
C GLY A 42 1.69 -20.56 7.05
N VAL A 43 1.28 -21.62 6.35
CA VAL A 43 1.69 -21.85 4.95
C VAL A 43 0.62 -21.26 4.04
N PRO A 44 1.02 -20.50 2.98
CA PRO A 44 0.04 -20.01 2.02
C PRO A 44 -0.80 -21.17 1.41
N PRO A 45 -2.11 -20.99 1.24
CA PRO A 45 -2.98 -22.01 0.64
C PRO A 45 -2.81 -22.03 -0.89
N PHE A 46 -1.66 -22.54 -1.37
CA PHE A 46 -1.26 -22.52 -2.78
C PHE A 46 -2.25 -23.20 -3.73
N ASP A 47 -2.99 -24.18 -3.24
CA ASP A 47 -3.98 -24.94 -3.97
C ASP A 47 -5.33 -24.21 -4.13
N GLU A 48 -5.55 -23.15 -3.35
CA GLU A 48 -6.76 -22.33 -3.40
C GLU A 48 -6.52 -20.98 -4.11
N MET A 49 -5.27 -20.65 -4.46
CA MET A 49 -4.91 -19.36 -5.04
C MET A 49 -5.11 -19.30 -6.54
N ASP A 50 -5.88 -18.34 -7.02
CA ASP A 50 -6.04 -18.03 -8.45
C ASP A 50 -5.29 -16.75 -8.82
N LEU A 51 -4.72 -16.73 -10.04
CA LEU A 51 -4.06 -15.55 -10.58
C LEU A 51 -5.02 -14.37 -10.74
N GLN A 52 -6.30 -14.62 -10.98
CA GLN A 52 -7.31 -13.57 -11.13
C GLN A 52 -7.54 -12.78 -9.83
N ASP A 53 -7.27 -13.41 -8.68
CA ASP A 53 -7.38 -12.78 -7.37
C ASP A 53 -6.23 -11.81 -7.07
N LEU A 54 -5.10 -11.93 -7.78
CA LEU A 54 -3.89 -11.18 -7.48
C LEU A 54 -4.06 -9.66 -7.65
N LYS A 55 -4.67 -9.22 -8.75
CA LYS A 55 -4.84 -7.77 -9.01
C LYS A 55 -5.77 -7.13 -7.97
N PRO A 56 -6.99 -7.62 -7.71
CA PRO A 56 -7.86 -7.05 -6.69
C PRO A 56 -7.22 -7.12 -5.30
N ALA A 57 -6.52 -8.20 -4.95
CA ALA A 57 -5.80 -8.29 -3.69
C ALA A 57 -4.71 -7.22 -3.53
N LEU A 58 -3.94 -6.96 -4.59
CA LEU A 58 -2.93 -5.89 -4.58
C LEU A 58 -3.56 -4.52 -4.38
N GLU A 59 -4.68 -4.22 -5.06
CA GLU A 59 -5.37 -2.94 -4.96
C GLU A 59 -5.94 -2.71 -3.55
N VAL A 60 -6.58 -3.72 -2.96
CA VAL A 60 -7.09 -3.66 -1.58
C VAL A 60 -5.96 -3.53 -0.56
N ALA A 61 -4.93 -4.37 -0.66
CA ALA A 61 -3.82 -4.34 0.29
C ALA A 61 -3.03 -3.02 0.26
N MET A 62 -2.88 -2.40 -0.93
CA MET A 62 -2.28 -1.07 -1.04
C MET A 62 -3.15 0.02 -0.40
N ALA A 63 -4.48 -0.04 -0.59
CA ALA A 63 -5.39 0.94 -0.01
C ALA A 63 -5.39 0.87 1.52
N GLU A 64 -5.56 -0.32 2.09
CA GLU A 64 -5.53 -0.53 3.55
C GLU A 64 -4.18 -0.11 4.16
N ASN A 65 -3.07 -0.48 3.53
CA ASN A 65 -1.76 -0.07 4.04
C ASN A 65 -1.58 1.46 4.03
N LEU A 66 -2.12 2.18 3.03
CA LEU A 66 -2.11 3.64 3.06
C LEU A 66 -2.92 4.21 4.21
N GLU A 67 -4.08 3.63 4.54
CA GLU A 67 -4.88 4.04 5.70
C GLU A 67 -4.12 3.82 7.02
N GLU A 68 -3.42 2.69 7.18
CA GLU A 68 -2.56 2.43 8.34
C GLU A 68 -1.41 3.44 8.44
N ILE A 69 -0.78 3.77 7.33
CA ILE A 69 0.29 4.78 7.24
C ILE A 69 -0.23 6.16 7.62
N ASP A 70 -1.39 6.54 7.11
CA ASP A 70 -2.01 7.83 7.43
C ASP A 70 -2.40 7.91 8.90
N ALA A 71 -2.93 6.82 9.49
CA ALA A 71 -3.22 6.75 10.92
C ALA A 71 -1.96 6.94 11.80
N ILE A 72 -0.80 6.43 11.37
CA ILE A 72 0.48 6.68 12.05
C ILE A 72 0.91 8.14 11.87
N ALA A 73 0.83 8.65 10.64
CA ALA A 73 1.27 10.00 10.31
C ALA A 73 0.45 11.08 11.02
N GLU A 74 -0.86 10.86 11.17
CA GLU A 74 -1.82 11.78 11.78
C GLU A 74 -2.04 11.54 13.28
N ASN A 75 -1.33 10.60 13.91
CA ASN A 75 -1.46 10.33 15.33
C ASN A 75 -1.21 11.60 16.15
N PRO A 76 -2.19 12.08 16.96
CA PRO A 76 -2.07 13.32 17.73
C PRO A 76 -1.08 13.24 18.90
N GLU A 77 -0.67 12.04 19.30
CA GLU A 77 0.31 11.86 20.36
C GLU A 77 1.72 12.24 19.90
N ALA A 78 2.55 12.67 20.84
CA ALA A 78 3.97 12.94 20.55
C ALA A 78 4.64 11.68 19.97
N PRO A 79 5.49 11.82 18.93
CA PRO A 79 6.18 10.70 18.32
C PRO A 79 7.10 9.99 19.32
N THR A 80 6.97 8.66 19.39
CA THR A 80 7.82 7.76 20.17
C THR A 80 8.29 6.61 19.30
N PHE A 81 9.30 5.86 19.74
CA PHE A 81 9.72 4.66 19.05
C PHE A 81 8.56 3.67 18.86
N GLU A 82 7.72 3.48 19.89
CA GLU A 82 6.60 2.54 19.85
C GLU A 82 5.49 3.01 18.90
N ASN A 83 5.00 4.25 19.03
CA ASN A 83 3.86 4.72 18.23
C ASN A 83 4.20 5.20 16.82
N THR A 84 5.49 5.13 16.44
CA THR A 84 5.95 5.54 15.11
C THR A 84 6.74 4.42 14.44
N ILE A 85 7.83 3.95 15.02
CA ILE A 85 8.71 2.96 14.36
C ILE A 85 8.12 1.55 14.47
N VAL A 86 7.70 1.12 15.67
CA VAL A 86 7.07 -0.20 15.85
C VAL A 86 5.72 -0.26 15.16
N ALA A 87 4.93 0.82 15.19
CA ALA A 87 3.69 0.91 14.45
C ALA A 87 3.91 0.76 12.94
N LEU A 88 4.96 1.41 12.39
CA LEU A 88 5.31 1.30 10.97
C LEU A 88 5.80 -0.11 10.57
N GLU A 89 6.55 -0.79 11.45
CA GLU A 89 6.99 -2.17 11.21
C GLU A 89 5.83 -3.20 11.25
N ARG A 90 4.73 -2.85 11.92
CA ARG A 90 3.51 -3.68 11.97
C ARG A 90 2.50 -3.34 10.87
N ALA A 91 2.61 -2.17 10.27
CA ALA A 91 1.73 -1.75 9.19
C ALA A 91 2.02 -2.53 7.91
N GLY A 92 0.97 -2.84 7.13
CA GLY A 92 1.11 -3.45 5.81
C GLY A 92 1.21 -4.97 5.81
N GLU A 93 0.77 -5.67 6.84
CA GLU A 93 0.83 -7.16 6.87
C GLU A 93 0.10 -7.81 5.67
N LYS A 94 -1.06 -7.28 5.27
CA LYS A 94 -1.76 -7.77 4.06
C LYS A 94 -0.96 -7.48 2.80
N TRP A 95 -0.41 -6.28 2.68
CA TRP A 95 0.45 -5.92 1.56
C TRP A 95 1.66 -6.86 1.46
N ASP A 96 2.30 -7.18 2.56
CA ASP A 96 3.47 -8.06 2.59
C ASP A 96 3.09 -9.47 2.11
N ARG A 97 1.96 -10.04 2.60
CA ARG A 97 1.48 -11.35 2.14
C ARG A 97 1.22 -11.37 0.64
N VAL A 98 0.43 -10.43 0.12
CA VAL A 98 0.10 -10.37 -1.32
C VAL A 98 1.34 -10.09 -2.16
N SER A 99 2.26 -9.26 -1.67
CA SER A 99 3.52 -8.93 -2.33
C SER A 99 4.45 -10.15 -2.46
N VAL A 100 4.52 -10.98 -1.42
CA VAL A 100 5.25 -12.27 -1.45
C VAL A 100 4.64 -13.20 -2.50
N MET A 101 3.33 -13.33 -2.55
CA MET A 101 2.65 -14.15 -3.56
C MET A 101 2.91 -13.65 -4.97
N ARG A 102 2.80 -12.35 -5.22
CA ARG A 102 3.20 -11.75 -6.50
C ARG A 102 4.64 -12.11 -6.88
N GLY A 103 5.56 -12.08 -5.92
CA GLY A 103 6.95 -12.48 -6.13
C GLY A 103 7.10 -13.96 -6.53
N ILE A 104 6.31 -14.84 -5.95
CA ILE A 104 6.29 -16.26 -6.30
C ILE A 104 5.79 -16.47 -7.73
N TRP A 105 4.68 -15.82 -8.14
CA TRP A 105 4.22 -15.86 -9.53
C TRP A 105 5.28 -15.33 -10.50
N ALA A 106 5.91 -14.22 -10.18
CA ALA A 106 6.95 -13.62 -11.02
C ALA A 106 8.13 -14.57 -11.28
N SER A 107 8.57 -15.30 -10.25
CA SER A 107 9.77 -16.12 -10.31
C SER A 107 9.52 -17.57 -10.74
N ASN A 108 8.33 -18.14 -10.48
CA ASN A 108 8.08 -19.57 -10.67
C ASN A 108 6.92 -19.89 -11.63
N LEU A 109 5.94 -19.00 -11.76
CA LEU A 109 4.68 -19.26 -12.47
C LEU A 109 4.36 -18.17 -13.50
N SER A 110 5.41 -17.48 -14.02
CA SER A 110 5.21 -16.41 -14.99
C SER A 110 4.52 -16.91 -16.26
N SER A 111 3.34 -16.36 -16.53
CA SER A 111 2.51 -16.62 -17.72
C SER A 111 2.28 -15.32 -18.50
N PRO A 112 1.73 -15.37 -19.73
CA PRO A 112 1.31 -14.16 -20.43
C PRO A 112 0.33 -13.31 -19.61
N GLU A 113 -0.66 -13.95 -18.98
CA GLU A 113 -1.70 -13.32 -18.16
C GLU A 113 -1.08 -12.64 -16.93
N PHE A 114 -0.13 -13.30 -16.25
CA PHE A 114 0.60 -12.68 -15.14
C PHE A 114 1.38 -11.43 -15.60
N ARG A 115 2.01 -11.47 -16.80
CA ARG A 115 2.75 -10.31 -17.30
C ARG A 115 1.85 -9.12 -17.63
N GLU A 116 0.60 -9.36 -18.04
CA GLU A 116 -0.39 -8.30 -18.21
C GLU A 116 -0.72 -7.62 -16.87
N ILE A 117 -1.01 -8.42 -15.83
CA ILE A 117 -1.21 -7.90 -14.46
C ILE A 117 0.02 -7.14 -13.99
N GLN A 118 1.22 -7.69 -14.16
CA GLN A 118 2.47 -7.05 -13.76
C GLN A 118 2.68 -5.70 -14.46
N THR A 119 2.40 -5.64 -15.75
CA THR A 119 2.53 -4.41 -16.54
C THR A 119 1.56 -3.32 -16.05
N GLU A 120 0.34 -3.68 -15.75
CA GLU A 120 -0.67 -2.75 -15.21
C GLU A 120 -0.33 -2.30 -13.78
N MET A 121 0.08 -3.24 -12.93
CA MET A 121 0.25 -2.98 -11.50
C MET A 121 1.60 -2.34 -11.14
N SER A 122 2.65 -2.54 -11.93
CA SER A 122 3.98 -1.98 -11.62
C SER A 122 3.98 -0.46 -11.41
N PRO A 123 3.38 0.38 -12.28
CA PRO A 123 3.32 1.82 -12.03
C PRO A 123 2.44 2.18 -10.82
N LYS A 124 1.35 1.44 -10.56
CA LYS A 124 0.49 1.65 -9.39
C LYS A 124 1.25 1.35 -8.10
N ILE A 125 1.99 0.24 -8.05
CA ILE A 125 2.84 -0.15 -6.92
C ILE A 125 3.94 0.90 -6.69
N SER A 126 4.58 1.39 -7.75
CA SER A 126 5.58 2.45 -7.64
C SER A 126 4.99 3.75 -7.06
N ALA A 127 3.80 4.14 -7.51
CA ALA A 127 3.09 5.30 -7.00
C ALA A 127 2.70 5.12 -5.51
N PHE A 128 2.20 3.95 -5.14
CA PHE A 128 1.90 3.57 -3.76
C PHE A 128 3.13 3.70 -2.85
N GLN A 129 4.25 3.08 -3.23
CA GLN A 129 5.50 3.16 -2.48
C GLN A 129 6.03 4.59 -2.34
N SER A 130 5.88 5.40 -3.41
CA SER A 130 6.24 6.82 -3.38
C SER A 130 5.36 7.62 -2.43
N LYS A 131 4.06 7.35 -2.35
CA LYS A 131 3.16 7.99 -1.39
C LYS A 131 3.62 7.75 0.06
N ILE A 132 4.02 6.52 0.40
CA ILE A 132 4.52 6.20 1.74
C ILE A 132 5.84 6.92 2.01
N THR A 133 6.84 6.72 1.16
CA THR A 133 8.21 7.22 1.40
C THR A 133 8.33 8.73 1.30
N GLN A 134 7.38 9.41 0.66
CA GLN A 134 7.34 10.87 0.54
C GLN A 134 6.25 11.51 1.43
N ASN A 135 5.59 10.73 2.29
CA ASN A 135 4.66 11.27 3.28
C ASN A 135 5.42 12.13 4.29
N GLN A 136 5.23 13.45 4.21
CA GLN A 136 5.98 14.41 5.03
C GLN A 136 5.64 14.27 6.52
N ALA A 137 4.35 14.10 6.85
CA ALA A 137 3.91 13.98 8.23
C ALA A 137 4.51 12.72 8.90
N LEU A 138 4.53 11.59 8.18
CA LEU A 138 5.19 10.38 8.65
C LEU A 138 6.70 10.59 8.82
N PHE A 139 7.35 11.21 7.85
CA PHE A 139 8.80 11.48 7.93
C PHE A 139 9.15 12.41 9.09
N ASP A 140 8.35 13.43 9.36
CA ASP A 140 8.56 14.34 10.48
C ASP A 140 8.45 13.60 11.83
N ARG A 141 7.54 12.64 11.96
CA ARG A 141 7.46 11.76 13.13
C ARG A 141 8.71 10.88 13.28
N ILE A 142 9.11 10.20 12.19
CA ILE A 142 10.34 9.37 12.16
C ILE A 142 11.56 10.21 12.57
N LYS A 143 11.69 11.39 12.01
CA LYS A 143 12.78 12.32 12.31
C LYS A 143 12.77 12.78 13.76
N THR A 144 11.59 13.08 14.31
CA THR A 144 11.44 13.46 15.72
C THR A 144 11.92 12.35 16.65
N VAL A 145 11.56 11.08 16.36
CA VAL A 145 12.06 9.93 17.14
C VAL A 145 13.57 9.77 16.97
N TYR A 146 14.09 9.91 15.75
CA TYR A 146 15.51 9.77 15.43
C TYR A 146 16.39 10.80 16.16
N GLU A 147 15.90 12.02 16.34
CA GLU A 147 16.60 13.12 16.99
C GLU A 147 16.29 13.23 18.50
N SER A 148 15.50 12.30 19.06
CA SER A 148 15.06 12.34 20.46
C SER A 148 16.09 11.76 21.43
N GLU A 149 15.97 12.13 22.71
CA GLU A 149 16.73 11.49 23.81
C GLU A 149 16.31 10.00 23.99
N GLU A 150 15.10 9.61 23.62
CA GLU A 150 14.65 8.22 23.61
C GLU A 150 15.55 7.36 22.73
N ALA A 151 15.96 7.87 21.54
CA ALA A 151 16.82 7.16 20.60
C ALA A 151 18.17 6.76 21.21
N GLU A 152 18.70 7.56 22.10
CA GLU A 152 19.98 7.29 22.78
C GLU A 152 19.86 6.09 23.77
N ASN A 153 18.69 5.87 24.32
CA ASN A 153 18.40 4.82 25.31
C ASN A 153 17.82 3.53 24.73
N LEU A 154 17.58 3.46 23.42
CA LEU A 154 17.13 2.25 22.74
C LEU A 154 18.21 1.15 22.77
N ARG A 155 17.76 -0.12 22.69
CA ARG A 155 18.68 -1.25 22.46
C ARG A 155 19.34 -1.16 21.07
N ASP A 156 20.45 -1.84 20.89
CA ASP A 156 21.21 -1.79 19.63
C ASP A 156 20.39 -2.25 18.41
N ASP A 157 19.54 -3.27 18.56
CA ASP A 157 18.62 -3.74 17.53
C ASP A 157 17.57 -2.67 17.16
N GLN A 158 16.99 -2.03 18.16
CA GLN A 158 16.02 -0.93 17.98
C GLN A 158 16.66 0.30 17.32
N LYS A 159 17.88 0.68 17.76
CA LYS A 159 18.67 1.73 17.10
C LYS A 159 18.92 1.41 15.64
N ARG A 160 19.21 0.15 15.34
CA ARG A 160 19.45 -0.30 13.98
C ARG A 160 18.19 -0.13 13.11
N VAL A 161 17.02 -0.55 13.60
CA VAL A 161 15.75 -0.39 12.90
C VAL A 161 15.45 1.10 12.67
N LEU A 162 15.57 1.93 13.70
CA LEU A 162 15.36 3.38 13.59
C LEU A 162 16.26 4.02 12.53
N ASN A 163 17.56 3.71 12.55
CA ASN A 163 18.52 4.25 11.58
C ASN A 163 18.18 3.81 10.15
N LEU A 164 17.86 2.54 9.95
CA LEU A 164 17.50 2.02 8.62
C LEU A 164 16.20 2.65 8.10
N THR A 165 15.22 2.84 8.98
CA THR A 165 13.96 3.48 8.63
C THR A 165 14.19 4.94 8.24
N TYR A 166 14.89 5.73 9.04
CA TYR A 166 15.24 7.11 8.71
C TYR A 166 15.98 7.20 7.37
N ASP A 167 17.04 6.40 7.19
CA ASP A 167 17.83 6.37 5.96
C ASP A 167 16.99 6.00 4.73
N ARG A 168 16.08 5.03 4.87
CA ARG A 168 15.17 4.63 3.80
C ARG A 168 14.32 5.81 3.32
N PHE A 169 13.68 6.52 4.23
CA PHE A 169 12.86 7.69 3.88
C PHE A 169 13.70 8.83 3.29
N ALA A 170 14.82 9.18 3.91
CA ALA A 170 15.70 10.24 3.44
C ALA A 170 16.22 9.99 2.02
N ARG A 171 16.65 8.75 1.71
CA ARG A 171 17.15 8.35 0.38
C ARG A 171 16.05 8.25 -0.68
N ASN A 172 14.80 8.00 -0.28
CA ASN A 172 13.65 7.95 -1.16
C ASN A 172 12.94 9.31 -1.33
N GLY A 173 13.61 10.39 -0.98
CA GLY A 173 13.18 11.73 -1.33
C GLY A 173 12.37 12.46 -0.25
N ALA A 174 12.20 11.91 0.96
CA ALA A 174 11.47 12.59 2.03
C ALA A 174 12.04 13.96 2.40
N THR A 175 13.35 14.17 2.21
CA THR A 175 14.04 15.44 2.43
C THR A 175 13.97 16.42 1.26
N LEU A 176 13.38 16.02 0.13
CA LEU A 176 13.24 16.86 -1.05
C LEU A 176 12.11 17.89 -0.84
N ASN A 177 12.19 19.04 -1.53
CA ASN A 177 11.06 19.95 -1.62
C ASN A 177 9.96 19.39 -2.54
N GLU A 178 8.76 19.97 -2.50
CA GLU A 178 7.57 19.45 -3.21
C GLU A 178 7.78 19.30 -4.73
N GLU A 179 8.46 20.27 -5.38
CA GLU A 179 8.76 20.21 -6.82
C GLU A 179 9.65 19.00 -7.16
N LYS A 180 10.70 18.78 -6.36
CA LYS A 180 11.62 17.66 -6.54
C LYS A 180 10.99 16.32 -6.17
N LYS A 181 10.09 16.27 -5.18
CA LYS A 181 9.32 15.07 -4.83
C LYS A 181 8.42 14.64 -5.99
N ALA A 182 7.68 15.59 -6.59
CA ALA A 182 6.83 15.31 -7.74
C ALA A 182 7.66 14.73 -8.90
N ARG A 183 8.79 15.36 -9.23
CA ARG A 183 9.68 14.87 -10.30
C ARG A 183 10.30 13.50 -9.98
N TYR A 184 10.67 13.26 -8.73
CA TYR A 184 11.20 11.97 -8.29
C TYR A 184 10.15 10.86 -8.44
N ALA A 185 8.89 11.12 -8.07
CA ALA A 185 7.79 10.18 -8.24
C ALA A 185 7.52 9.84 -9.73
N GLU A 186 7.52 10.85 -10.61
CA GLU A 186 7.39 10.65 -12.06
C GLU A 186 8.50 9.74 -12.61
N ILE A 187 9.76 10.00 -12.26
CA ILE A 187 10.91 9.19 -12.67
C ILE A 187 10.75 7.74 -12.21
N ASN A 188 10.33 7.51 -10.98
CA ASN A 188 10.13 6.16 -10.45
C ASN A 188 9.02 5.41 -11.19
N GLN A 189 7.92 6.08 -11.56
CA GLN A 189 6.85 5.48 -12.36
C GLN A 189 7.31 5.14 -13.79
N GLU A 190 8.06 6.03 -14.42
CA GLU A 190 8.65 5.79 -15.75
C GLU A 190 9.60 4.59 -15.71
N LEU A 191 10.49 4.51 -14.71
CA LEU A 191 11.40 3.39 -14.52
C LEU A 191 10.64 2.08 -14.28
N ALA A 192 9.62 2.08 -13.42
CA ALA A 192 8.80 0.90 -13.16
C ALA A 192 8.13 0.37 -14.45
N THR A 193 7.65 1.27 -15.30
CA THR A 193 7.06 0.92 -16.60
C THR A 193 8.11 0.37 -17.59
N LEU A 194 9.32 0.91 -17.59
CA LEU A 194 10.39 0.45 -18.48
C LEU A 194 10.93 -0.93 -18.09
N HIS A 195 10.97 -1.25 -16.80
CA HIS A 195 11.43 -2.54 -16.30
C HIS A 195 10.47 -3.70 -16.62
N THR A 196 9.24 -3.42 -17.04
CA THR A 196 8.21 -4.42 -17.37
C THR A 196 8.09 -4.69 -18.88
N LYS A 197 8.85 -4.00 -19.71
CA LYS A 197 8.94 -4.20 -21.17
C LYS A 197 10.06 -5.16 -21.55
#